data_f2d9be40f61088ef581c0df023cfa104
#
_entry.id   f2d9be40f61088ef581c0df023cfa104
#
_cell.length_a   1.000
_cell.length_b   1.000
_cell.length_c   1.000
_cell.angle_alpha   90.00
_cell.angle_beta   90.00
_cell.angle_gamma   90.00
#
_symmetry.space_group_name_H-M   'P 1'
#
loop_
_entity.id
_entity.type
_entity.pdbx_description
1 polymer ?
#
loop_
_entity_poly.entity_id
_entity_poly.type
_entity_poly.pdbx_seq_one_letter_code
_entity_poly.pdbx_strand_id
1 'polypeptide(L)'
;YLHCAGNYVYVEKQMDQEKGTVNYLMKINRKTLKKVKEIKVNHSEDESVFFYSDDKNLYFSSGNTDKILYKMDLKKDKISKLKLKERNPQQILPYKNKLFVTHCDLTSGMGKAISLLNPQTGESKVYKLKHNVIQCQTKEDYLYILSNDSIHKYKFDGEKMHLEASSKISFKGSWKDGYISSFFLK
;
A
#
# COMPACT_ATOMS: atom_id res chain seq x y z
N TYR A 1 2.94 3.16 12.22
CA TYR A 1 3.73 2.66 11.07
C TYR A 1 4.95 3.53 10.86
N LEU A 2 6.04 2.94 10.40
CA LEU A 2 7.27 3.65 10.07
C LEU A 2 7.83 3.17 8.72
N HIS A 3 8.55 4.06 8.03
CA HIS A 3 9.18 3.76 6.75
C HIS A 3 10.51 4.48 6.62
N CYS A 4 11.53 3.78 6.11
CA CYS A 4 12.85 4.37 5.87
C CYS A 4 12.96 4.81 4.41
N ALA A 5 13.27 6.10 4.18
CA ALA A 5 13.55 6.64 2.86
C ALA A 5 14.78 7.56 2.92
N GLY A 6 15.83 7.20 2.18
CA GLY A 6 17.10 7.91 2.20
C GLY A 6 17.72 8.00 3.61
N ASN A 7 18.04 9.21 4.03
CA ASN A 7 18.63 9.50 5.34
C ASN A 7 17.59 9.68 6.46
N TYR A 8 16.32 9.40 6.21
CA TYR A 8 15.24 9.68 7.15
C TYR A 8 14.38 8.46 7.43
N VAL A 9 13.77 8.47 8.60
CA VAL A 9 12.66 7.62 9.00
C VAL A 9 11.41 8.50 9.02
N TYR A 10 10.36 8.04 8.39
CA TYR A 10 9.05 8.67 8.41
C TYR A 10 8.11 7.88 9.29
N VAL A 11 7.45 8.58 10.22
CA VAL A 11 6.51 7.99 11.17
C VAL A 11 5.22 8.77 11.12
N GLU A 12 4.11 8.07 10.99
CA GLU A 12 2.81 8.69 11.14
C GLU A 12 2.53 8.98 12.62
N LYS A 13 2.01 10.16 12.89
CA LYS A 13 1.55 10.61 14.20
C LYS A 13 0.14 11.14 14.07
N GLN A 14 -0.76 10.59 14.86
CA GLN A 14 -2.13 11.08 15.02
C GLN A 14 -2.24 11.91 16.26
N MET A 15 -3.00 13.00 16.20
CA MET A 15 -3.28 13.86 17.33
C MET A 15 -4.77 14.20 17.36
N ASP A 16 -5.43 13.80 18.43
CA ASP A 16 -6.81 14.19 18.67
C ASP A 16 -6.85 15.65 19.11
N GLN A 17 -7.74 16.40 18.50
CA GLN A 17 -8.02 17.80 18.78
C GLN A 17 -9.52 17.98 18.97
N GLU A 18 -9.97 19.08 19.59
CA GLU A 18 -11.40 19.37 19.81
C GLU A 18 -12.25 19.29 18.51
N LYS A 19 -11.64 19.53 17.36
CA LYS A 19 -12.29 19.54 16.03
C LYS A 19 -12.02 18.30 15.18
N GLY A 20 -11.56 17.19 15.80
CA GLY A 20 -11.23 15.93 15.12
C GLY A 20 -9.73 15.60 15.10
N THR A 21 -9.40 14.47 14.53
CA THR A 21 -8.02 13.96 14.47
C THR A 21 -7.20 14.66 13.39
N VAL A 22 -5.99 15.05 13.71
CA VAL A 22 -5.03 15.61 12.76
C VAL A 22 -3.84 14.68 12.63
N ASN A 23 -3.50 14.35 11.39
CA ASN A 23 -2.40 13.45 11.07
C ASN A 23 -1.17 14.22 10.61
N TYR A 24 -0.03 13.80 11.11
CA TYR A 24 1.28 14.34 10.77
C TYR A 24 2.21 13.23 10.32
N LEU A 25 3.05 13.53 9.35
CA LEU A 25 4.19 12.72 8.98
C LEU A 25 5.43 13.31 9.65
N MET A 26 5.97 12.62 10.65
CA MET A 26 7.22 13.01 11.31
C MET A 26 8.41 12.55 10.48
N LYS A 27 9.30 13.47 10.16
CA LYS A 27 10.58 13.22 9.50
C LYS A 27 11.68 13.20 10.56
N ILE A 28 12.35 12.07 10.73
CA ILE A 28 13.35 11.80 11.75
C ILE A 28 14.67 11.47 11.06
N ASN A 29 15.77 12.09 11.49
CA ASN A 29 17.09 11.76 10.97
C ASN A 29 17.48 10.33 11.40
N ARG A 30 17.80 9.46 10.44
CA ARG A 30 18.08 8.04 10.67
C ARG A 30 19.32 7.77 11.53
N LYS A 31 20.34 8.66 11.48
CA LYS A 31 21.58 8.49 12.25
C LYS A 31 21.44 9.01 13.67
N THR A 32 20.83 10.18 13.84
CA THR A 32 20.76 10.87 15.15
C THR A 32 19.49 10.61 15.91
N LEU A 33 18.48 10.02 15.26
CA LEU A 33 17.11 9.81 15.75
C LEU A 33 16.42 11.10 16.22
N LYS A 34 16.94 12.26 15.81
CA LYS A 34 16.33 13.54 16.13
C LYS A 34 15.22 13.87 15.11
N LYS A 35 14.11 14.37 15.62
CA LYS A 35 13.04 14.92 14.79
C LYS A 35 13.57 16.12 13.99
N VAL A 36 13.36 16.10 12.69
CA VAL A 36 13.76 17.15 11.75
C VAL A 36 12.57 18.05 11.45
N LYS A 37 11.39 17.44 11.23
CA LYS A 37 10.19 18.15 10.80
C LYS A 37 8.92 17.36 11.12
N GLU A 38 7.81 18.09 11.28
CA GLU A 38 6.45 17.55 11.22
C GLU A 38 5.75 18.14 10.00
N ILE A 39 5.15 17.28 9.18
CA ILE A 39 4.45 17.66 7.96
C ILE A 39 3.00 17.28 8.15
N LYS A 40 2.11 18.27 8.18
CA LYS A 40 0.67 18.03 8.32
C LYS A 40 0.15 17.31 7.09
N VAL A 41 -0.60 16.23 7.31
CA VAL A 41 -1.28 15.48 6.26
C VAL A 41 -2.79 15.59 6.50
N ASN A 42 -3.50 16.11 5.53
CA ASN A 42 -4.95 16.18 5.59
C ASN A 42 -5.54 14.88 5.04
N HIS A 43 -5.69 13.88 5.87
CA HIS A 43 -6.49 12.70 5.58
C HIS A 43 -7.51 12.46 6.69
N SER A 44 -8.52 11.66 6.37
CA SER A 44 -9.61 11.33 7.27
C SER A 44 -9.14 10.53 8.49
N GLU A 45 -9.94 10.57 9.50
CA GLU A 45 -9.80 9.87 10.78
C GLU A 45 -9.66 8.37 10.54
N ASP A 46 -8.88 7.73 11.36
CA ASP A 46 -8.62 6.28 11.46
C ASP A 46 -7.87 5.66 10.29
N GLU A 47 -6.61 5.25 10.53
CA GLU A 47 -6.13 3.96 10.09
C GLU A 47 -4.70 3.85 9.58
N SER A 48 -4.36 2.62 9.38
CA SER A 48 -3.07 2.13 8.96
C SER A 48 -2.61 2.72 7.64
N VAL A 49 -1.53 3.47 7.68
CA VAL A 49 -0.89 4.04 6.50
C VAL A 49 0.15 3.06 5.97
N PHE A 50 -0.02 2.64 4.74
CA PHE A 50 0.97 1.84 4.03
C PHE A 50 1.92 2.75 3.27
N PHE A 51 3.22 2.48 3.38
CA PHE A 51 4.26 3.28 2.77
C PHE A 51 5.01 2.51 1.69
N TYR A 52 5.43 3.23 0.67
CA TYR A 52 6.44 2.84 -0.30
C TYR A 52 7.27 4.07 -0.67
N SER A 53 8.57 3.92 -0.89
CA SER A 53 9.41 5.00 -1.43
C SER A 53 10.26 4.54 -2.59
N ASP A 54 10.43 5.42 -3.56
CA ASP A 54 11.51 5.41 -4.53
C ASP A 54 12.60 6.43 -4.11
N ASP A 55 13.59 6.67 -4.95
CA ASP A 55 14.70 7.60 -4.66
C ASP A 55 14.25 9.07 -4.53
N LYS A 56 13.08 9.43 -5.05
CA LYS A 56 12.59 10.81 -5.14
C LYS A 56 11.34 11.08 -4.33
N ASN A 57 10.52 10.06 -4.12
CA ASN A 57 9.20 10.23 -3.55
C ASN A 57 8.89 9.20 -2.47
N LEU A 58 8.12 9.61 -1.49
CA LEU A 58 7.42 8.75 -0.56
C LEU A 58 5.95 8.70 -0.95
N TYR A 59 5.42 7.49 -1.10
CA TYR A 59 4.01 7.23 -1.35
C TYR A 59 3.38 6.65 -0.10
N PHE A 60 2.16 7.08 0.22
CA PHE A 60 1.44 6.53 1.36
C PHE A 60 -0.08 6.60 1.14
N SER A 61 -0.77 5.60 1.67
CA SER A 61 -2.21 5.52 1.60
C SER A 61 -2.87 6.45 2.60
N SER A 62 -4.11 6.81 2.35
CA SER A 62 -4.91 7.62 3.29
C SER A 62 -5.66 6.79 4.33
N GLY A 63 -5.55 5.46 4.27
CA GLY A 63 -6.21 4.53 5.19
C GLY A 63 -7.71 4.35 4.95
N ASN A 64 -8.49 5.38 4.74
CA ASN A 64 -9.95 5.29 4.80
C ASN A 64 -10.70 5.80 3.59
N THR A 65 -11.78 5.14 3.23
CA THR A 65 -12.86 5.47 2.29
C THR A 65 -12.51 6.28 1.05
N ASP A 66 -11.35 6.91 1.03
CA ASP A 66 -10.90 7.81 -0.01
C ASP A 66 -10.28 7.05 -1.20
N LYS A 67 -10.41 7.67 -2.36
CA LYS A 67 -9.74 7.24 -3.60
C LYS A 67 -8.43 8.01 -3.81
N ILE A 68 -7.63 8.14 -2.74
CA ILE A 68 -6.45 8.99 -2.76
C ILE A 68 -5.23 8.20 -2.30
N LEU A 69 -4.16 8.31 -3.07
CA LEU A 69 -2.81 7.98 -2.67
C LEU A 69 -2.02 9.28 -2.55
N TYR A 70 -1.33 9.46 -1.45
CA TYR A 70 -0.44 10.61 -1.26
C TYR A 70 0.93 10.34 -1.85
N LYS A 71 1.51 11.37 -2.45
CA LYS A 71 2.88 11.39 -2.97
C LYS A 71 3.60 12.59 -2.38
N MET A 72 4.68 12.37 -1.68
CA MET A 72 5.54 13.40 -1.13
C MET A 72 6.90 13.43 -1.85
N ASP A 73 7.30 14.59 -2.35
CA ASP A 73 8.65 14.84 -2.84
C ASP A 73 9.62 14.86 -1.65
N LEU A 74 10.57 13.91 -1.61
CA LEU A 74 11.51 13.74 -0.49
C LEU A 74 12.49 14.90 -0.32
N LYS A 75 12.74 15.66 -1.38
CA LYS A 75 13.64 16.84 -1.35
C LYS A 75 12.92 18.09 -0.88
N LYS A 76 11.67 18.27 -1.31
CA LYS A 76 10.89 19.50 -1.05
C LYS A 76 9.96 19.37 0.14
N ASP A 77 9.74 18.16 0.64
CA ASP A 77 8.72 17.82 1.65
C ASP A 77 7.30 18.30 1.26
N LYS A 78 7.01 18.31 -0.06
CA LYS A 78 5.71 18.75 -0.59
C LYS A 78 4.85 17.55 -0.92
N ILE A 79 3.67 17.51 -0.31
CA ILE A 79 2.68 16.46 -0.54
C ILE A 79 1.75 16.85 -1.68
N SER A 80 1.43 15.90 -2.53
CA SER A 80 0.41 15.95 -3.58
C SER A 80 -0.50 14.73 -3.49
N LYS A 81 -1.68 14.82 -4.12
CA LYS A 81 -2.69 13.77 -4.14
C LYS A 81 -2.76 13.13 -5.51
N LEU A 82 -2.72 11.80 -5.56
CA LEU A 82 -2.97 11.00 -6.75
C LEU A 82 -4.36 10.38 -6.61
N LYS A 83 -5.27 10.67 -7.55
CA LYS A 83 -6.62 10.12 -7.54
C LYS A 83 -6.62 8.70 -8.07
N LEU A 84 -7.22 7.79 -7.33
CA LEU A 84 -7.48 6.41 -7.73
C LEU A 84 -8.93 6.24 -8.21
N LYS A 85 -9.19 5.20 -8.98
CA LYS A 85 -10.55 4.84 -9.39
C LYS A 85 -11.26 3.98 -8.34
N GLU A 86 -10.49 3.28 -7.50
CA GLU A 86 -11.00 2.40 -6.43
C GLU A 86 -10.70 3.01 -5.06
N ARG A 87 -11.52 2.67 -4.05
CA ARG A 87 -11.43 3.17 -2.67
C ARG A 87 -10.43 2.37 -1.84
N ASN A 88 -10.10 2.89 -0.66
CA ASN A 88 -9.35 2.23 0.40
C ASN A 88 -8.02 1.64 -0.08
N PRO A 89 -7.10 2.47 -0.61
CA PRO A 89 -5.78 1.99 -0.99
C PRO A 89 -5.02 1.47 0.23
N GLN A 90 -4.35 0.33 0.06
CA GLN A 90 -3.53 -0.29 1.11
C GLN A 90 -2.09 -0.47 0.65
N GLN A 91 -1.66 -1.70 0.37
CA GLN A 91 -0.29 -1.97 -0.05
C GLN A 91 0.07 -1.23 -1.33
N ILE A 92 1.27 -0.70 -1.36
CA ILE A 92 1.85 -0.01 -2.50
C ILE A 92 3.10 -0.77 -2.90
N LEU A 93 3.14 -1.25 -4.13
CA LEU A 93 4.20 -2.12 -4.64
C LEU A 93 4.78 -1.53 -5.93
N PRO A 94 6.10 -1.47 -6.07
CA PRO A 94 6.71 -1.02 -7.31
C PRO A 94 6.51 -2.04 -8.44
N TYR A 95 6.27 -1.52 -9.64
CA TYR A 95 6.26 -2.31 -10.86
C TYR A 95 6.79 -1.46 -12.03
N LYS A 96 8.04 -1.66 -12.41
CA LYS A 96 8.74 -0.84 -13.40
C LYS A 96 8.63 0.65 -13.01
N ASN A 97 8.06 1.49 -13.85
CA ASN A 97 7.80 2.91 -13.59
C ASN A 97 6.37 3.20 -13.06
N LYS A 98 5.65 2.18 -12.63
CA LYS A 98 4.27 2.25 -12.11
C LYS A 98 4.20 1.68 -10.70
N LEU A 99 3.04 1.79 -10.07
CA LEU A 99 2.73 1.24 -8.76
C LEU A 99 1.50 0.35 -8.84
N PHE A 100 1.58 -0.85 -8.31
CA PHE A 100 0.39 -1.60 -7.93
C PHE A 100 -0.07 -1.13 -6.56
N VAL A 101 -1.37 -0.88 -6.44
CA VAL A 101 -2.01 -0.47 -5.20
C VAL A 101 -3.15 -1.45 -4.92
N THR A 102 -3.08 -2.17 -3.81
CA THR A 102 -4.19 -3.02 -3.37
C THR A 102 -5.27 -2.19 -2.72
N HIS A 103 -6.49 -2.70 -2.71
CA HIS A 103 -7.65 -2.05 -2.12
C HIS A 103 -8.34 -2.97 -1.13
N CYS A 104 -8.85 -2.41 -0.05
CA CYS A 104 -9.55 -3.14 0.99
C CYS A 104 -11.06 -2.84 0.92
N ASP A 105 -11.86 -3.81 1.31
CA ASP A 105 -13.23 -3.60 1.71
C ASP A 105 -13.27 -3.47 3.24
N LEU A 106 -13.77 -2.35 3.75
CA LEU A 106 -13.75 -2.05 5.18
C LEU A 106 -14.61 -3.02 6.01
N THR A 107 -15.63 -3.60 5.41
CA THR A 107 -16.53 -4.52 6.10
C THR A 107 -15.88 -5.88 6.33
N SER A 108 -15.13 -6.37 5.33
CA SER A 108 -14.49 -7.69 5.36
C SER A 108 -13.01 -7.64 5.75
N GLY A 109 -12.39 -6.46 5.78
CA GLY A 109 -10.95 -6.29 5.94
C GLY A 109 -10.13 -6.78 4.73
N MET A 110 -10.79 -7.21 3.65
CA MET A 110 -10.18 -7.80 2.46
C MET A 110 -10.76 -7.16 1.20
N GLY A 111 -9.96 -7.04 0.16
CA GLY A 111 -10.41 -6.48 -1.11
C GLY A 111 -10.27 -7.47 -2.26
N LYS A 112 -10.90 -7.16 -3.38
CA LYS A 112 -10.80 -7.92 -4.64
C LYS A 112 -10.34 -7.03 -5.80
N ALA A 113 -9.65 -5.96 -5.50
CA ALA A 113 -9.20 -5.01 -6.50
C ALA A 113 -7.74 -4.63 -6.34
N ILE A 114 -7.07 -4.42 -7.46
CA ILE A 114 -5.73 -3.86 -7.55
C ILE A 114 -5.75 -2.77 -8.61
N SER A 115 -5.22 -1.61 -8.29
CA SER A 115 -4.96 -0.54 -9.25
C SER A 115 -3.53 -0.60 -9.75
N LEU A 116 -3.34 -0.36 -11.03
CA LEU A 116 -2.04 -0.01 -11.60
C LEU A 116 -2.04 1.49 -11.84
N LEU A 117 -1.20 2.20 -11.12
CA LEU A 117 -1.08 3.65 -11.12
C LEU A 117 0.21 4.08 -11.79
N ASN A 118 0.12 5.04 -12.71
CA ASN A 118 1.28 5.79 -13.18
C ASN A 118 1.50 7.00 -12.26
N PRO A 119 2.54 7.02 -11.41
CA PRO A 119 2.72 8.12 -10.45
C PRO A 119 3.22 9.42 -11.05
N GLN A 120 3.52 9.46 -12.35
CA GLN A 120 3.92 10.66 -13.10
C GLN A 120 2.71 11.35 -13.71
N THR A 121 1.81 10.59 -14.34
CA THR A 121 0.61 11.13 -15.01
C THR A 121 -0.61 11.15 -14.10
N GLY A 122 -0.63 10.34 -13.03
CA GLY A 122 -1.80 10.13 -12.18
C GLY A 122 -2.85 9.17 -12.77
N GLU A 123 -2.61 8.62 -13.97
CA GLU A 123 -3.52 7.66 -14.59
C GLU A 123 -3.53 6.34 -13.83
N SER A 124 -4.71 5.81 -13.60
CA SER A 124 -4.88 4.52 -12.94
C SER A 124 -5.87 3.61 -13.67
N LYS A 125 -5.56 2.31 -13.70
CA LYS A 125 -6.40 1.23 -14.20
C LYS A 125 -6.69 0.25 -13.08
N VAL A 126 -7.95 -0.16 -12.91
CA VAL A 126 -8.39 -1.11 -11.88
C VAL A 126 -8.56 -2.49 -12.46
N TYR A 127 -8.04 -3.49 -11.77
CA TYR A 127 -8.24 -4.91 -12.05
C TYR A 127 -9.06 -5.52 -10.92
N LYS A 128 -10.23 -6.08 -11.26
CA LYS A 128 -11.06 -6.83 -10.33
C LYS A 128 -10.68 -8.31 -10.39
N LEU A 129 -10.48 -8.91 -9.23
CA LEU A 129 -10.07 -10.29 -9.06
C LEU A 129 -11.24 -11.16 -8.60
N LYS A 130 -11.17 -12.46 -8.88
CA LYS A 130 -12.18 -13.44 -8.43
C LYS A 130 -11.97 -13.88 -6.96
N HIS A 131 -10.81 -13.61 -6.39
CA HIS A 131 -10.42 -13.96 -5.03
C HIS A 131 -10.05 -12.71 -4.24
N ASN A 132 -9.95 -12.85 -2.92
CA ASN A 132 -9.51 -11.79 -2.03
C ASN A 132 -8.01 -11.52 -2.20
N VAL A 133 -7.58 -10.34 -1.77
CA VAL A 133 -6.20 -9.89 -1.71
C VAL A 133 -5.87 -9.60 -0.26
N ILE A 134 -5.04 -10.44 0.35
CA ILE A 134 -4.53 -10.24 1.71
C ILE A 134 -3.18 -9.53 1.64
N GLN A 135 -2.28 -10.06 0.79
CA GLN A 135 -0.96 -9.50 0.57
C GLN A 135 -0.55 -9.71 -0.88
N CYS A 136 0.25 -8.77 -1.40
CA CYS A 136 0.87 -8.89 -2.70
C CYS A 136 2.38 -8.73 -2.62
N GLN A 137 3.08 -9.36 -3.56
CA GLN A 137 4.49 -9.10 -3.84
C GLN A 137 4.73 -9.11 -5.34
N THR A 138 5.66 -8.27 -5.79
CA THR A 138 6.10 -8.22 -7.18
C THR A 138 7.50 -8.82 -7.32
N LYS A 139 7.72 -9.59 -8.37
CA LYS A 139 9.05 -10.07 -8.75
C LYS A 139 9.10 -10.17 -10.27
N GLU A 140 9.99 -9.44 -10.90
CA GLU A 140 10.08 -9.32 -12.36
C GLU A 140 8.75 -8.84 -12.97
N ASP A 141 8.18 -9.60 -13.93
CA ASP A 141 6.90 -9.30 -14.57
C ASP A 141 5.71 -9.98 -13.87
N TYR A 142 5.92 -10.50 -12.67
CA TYR A 142 4.91 -11.25 -11.94
C TYR A 142 4.42 -10.52 -10.71
N LEU A 143 3.13 -10.68 -10.46
CA LEU A 143 2.46 -10.30 -9.22
C LEU A 143 2.00 -11.58 -8.53
N TYR A 144 2.45 -11.77 -7.31
CA TYR A 144 2.04 -12.86 -6.44
C TYR A 144 1.04 -12.31 -5.43
N ILE A 145 -0.09 -12.99 -5.31
CA ILE A 145 -1.21 -12.56 -4.45
C ILE A 145 -1.54 -13.69 -3.50
N LEU A 146 -1.46 -13.40 -2.21
CA LEU A 146 -2.00 -14.25 -1.16
C LEU A 146 -3.50 -13.94 -1.02
N SER A 147 -4.31 -14.98 -1.13
CA SER A 147 -5.72 -14.98 -0.75
C SER A 147 -5.94 -15.78 0.54
N ASN A 148 -7.18 -16.03 0.92
CA ASN A 148 -7.50 -16.69 2.19
C ASN A 148 -6.81 -18.07 2.37
N ASP A 149 -6.71 -18.84 1.30
CA ASP A 149 -6.20 -20.22 1.32
C ASP A 149 -5.25 -20.56 0.17
N SER A 150 -4.89 -19.57 -0.64
CA SER A 150 -4.17 -19.83 -1.89
C SER A 150 -3.17 -18.71 -2.22
N ILE A 151 -2.12 -19.07 -2.93
CA ILE A 151 -1.23 -18.11 -3.60
C ILE A 151 -1.54 -18.18 -5.11
N HIS A 152 -1.69 -17.02 -5.70
CA HIS A 152 -1.95 -16.83 -7.12
C HIS A 152 -0.78 -16.10 -7.76
N LYS A 153 -0.30 -16.62 -8.89
CA LYS A 153 0.74 -16.00 -9.72
C LYS A 153 0.11 -15.40 -10.96
N TYR A 154 0.22 -14.10 -11.10
CA TYR A 154 -0.24 -13.34 -12.26
C TYR A 154 0.95 -12.83 -13.07
N LYS A 155 0.88 -12.99 -14.38
CA LYS A 155 1.74 -12.27 -15.32
C LYS A 155 1.04 -11.00 -15.76
N PHE A 156 1.80 -9.92 -15.83
CA PHE A 156 1.29 -8.65 -16.34
C PHE A 156 2.00 -8.31 -17.65
N ASP A 157 1.23 -8.13 -18.72
CA ASP A 157 1.75 -7.83 -20.07
C ASP A 157 1.82 -6.32 -20.39
N GLY A 158 1.58 -5.47 -19.40
CA GLY A 158 1.48 -4.02 -19.54
C GLY A 158 0.06 -3.50 -19.65
N GLU A 159 -0.90 -4.36 -19.98
CA GLU A 159 -2.31 -4.00 -20.13
C GLU A 159 -3.26 -4.89 -19.33
N LYS A 160 -3.01 -6.19 -19.30
CA LYS A 160 -3.86 -7.19 -18.65
C LYS A 160 -3.07 -7.99 -17.61
N MET A 161 -3.80 -8.49 -16.64
CA MET A 161 -3.29 -9.44 -15.64
C MET A 161 -3.80 -10.83 -16.04
N HIS A 162 -2.87 -11.74 -16.32
CA HIS A 162 -3.15 -13.13 -16.69
C HIS A 162 -2.80 -14.04 -15.52
N LEU A 163 -3.79 -14.79 -15.01
CA LEU A 163 -3.55 -15.82 -14.01
C LEU A 163 -2.80 -16.97 -14.66
N GLU A 164 -1.56 -17.24 -14.25
CA GLU A 164 -0.74 -18.33 -14.75
C GLU A 164 -0.81 -19.59 -13.88
N ALA A 165 -0.86 -19.39 -12.57
CA ALA A 165 -0.88 -20.47 -11.60
C ALA A 165 -1.60 -20.09 -10.32
N SER A 166 -2.17 -21.09 -9.66
CA SER A 166 -2.68 -21.00 -8.30
C SER A 166 -2.32 -22.25 -7.54
N SER A 167 -1.93 -22.09 -6.29
CA SER A 167 -1.65 -23.19 -5.38
C SER A 167 -2.40 -22.98 -4.09
N LYS A 168 -3.17 -23.98 -3.67
CA LYS A 168 -3.76 -24.02 -2.33
C LYS A 168 -2.67 -24.22 -1.30
N ILE A 169 -2.82 -23.50 -0.20
CA ILE A 169 -1.98 -23.67 0.98
C ILE A 169 -2.74 -24.58 1.93
N SER A 170 -2.25 -25.82 2.05
CA SER A 170 -2.81 -26.80 2.99
C SER A 170 -1.97 -26.82 4.26
N PHE A 171 -2.64 -26.84 5.41
CA PHE A 171 -2.02 -27.04 6.72
C PHE A 171 -2.30 -28.45 7.19
N LYS A 172 -1.27 -29.15 7.69
CA LYS A 172 -1.46 -30.41 8.40
C LYS A 172 -1.85 -30.06 9.85
N GLY A 173 -3.10 -30.33 10.23
CA GLY A 173 -3.61 -30.11 11.57
C GLY A 173 -5.03 -29.54 11.61
N SER A 174 -5.64 -29.54 12.77
CA SER A 174 -6.98 -28.94 12.99
C SER A 174 -6.87 -27.44 13.21
N TRP A 175 -6.70 -26.68 12.15
CA TRP A 175 -6.75 -25.22 12.20
C TRP A 175 -8.22 -24.76 12.05
N LYS A 176 -8.97 -24.80 13.13
CA LYS A 176 -10.35 -24.28 13.11
C LYS A 176 -10.38 -22.75 13.00
N ASP A 177 -9.30 -22.06 13.47
CA ASP A 177 -9.26 -20.62 13.63
C ASP A 177 -7.96 -19.97 13.09
N GLY A 178 -7.19 -20.68 12.25
CA GLY A 178 -5.96 -20.15 11.67
C GLY A 178 -6.17 -19.42 10.34
N TYR A 179 -5.42 -18.36 10.13
CA TYR A 179 -5.36 -17.66 8.84
C TYR A 179 -3.92 -17.34 8.44
N ILE A 180 -3.67 -17.24 7.13
CA ILE A 180 -2.39 -16.81 6.62
C ILE A 180 -2.42 -15.29 6.48
N SER A 181 -1.48 -14.61 7.10
CA SER A 181 -1.39 -13.16 7.07
C SER A 181 -0.32 -12.63 6.12
N SER A 182 0.71 -13.44 5.81
CA SER A 182 1.84 -12.96 5.00
C SER A 182 2.61 -14.08 4.31
N PHE A 183 3.35 -13.72 3.28
CA PHE A 183 4.35 -14.56 2.61
C PHE A 183 5.53 -13.73 2.13
N PHE A 184 6.66 -14.39 1.83
CA PHE A 184 7.86 -13.75 1.31
C PHE A 184 8.38 -14.52 0.10
N LEU A 185 8.80 -13.80 -0.94
CA LEU A 185 9.51 -14.35 -2.08
C LEU A 185 11.01 -14.31 -1.80
N LYS A 186 11.69 -15.43 -2.01
CA LYS A 186 13.16 -15.50 -1.98
C LYS A 186 13.76 -15.04 -3.30
#